data_db1d2dc9f442a17d71f3e1d1a3fcba83
#
_entry.id   db1d2dc9f442a17d71f3e1d1a3fcba83
#
_cell.length_a   1.000
_cell.length_b   1.000
_cell.length_c   1.000
_cell.angle_alpha   90.00
_cell.angle_beta   90.00
_cell.angle_gamma   90.00
#
_symmetry.space_group_name_H-M   'P 1'
#
loop_
_entity.id
_entity.type
_entity.pdbx_description
1 polymer ?
#
loop_
_entity_poly.entity_id
_entity_poly.type
_entity_poly.pdbx_seq_one_letter_code
_entity_poly.pdbx_strand_id
1 'polypeptide(L)'
;MLAPGERWNVGRAMSDHGLVGRDDELALLASALGAARAGTSQFVAIHGEPGIGKSSLLGALRELAESHECLVLSGRATEIERELPYGLLVDALDAYLEALDPKVLGRLAPDELDELASVFLALRSLGSRDARP
;
A
#
# COMPACT_ATOMS: atom_id res chain seq x y z
N MET A 1 -1.50 -15.29 -15.07
CA MET A 1 -2.94 -15.45 -15.38
C MET A 1 -3.42 -16.68 -14.64
N LEU A 2 -4.03 -16.51 -13.44
CA LEU A 2 -4.51 -17.60 -12.61
C LEU A 2 -5.85 -18.09 -13.15
N ALA A 3 -6.02 -19.43 -13.15
CA ALA A 3 -7.25 -20.06 -13.61
C ALA A 3 -8.44 -19.71 -12.69
N PRO A 4 -9.67 -19.58 -13.21
CA PRO A 4 -10.86 -19.37 -12.40
C PRO A 4 -11.09 -20.66 -11.58
N GLY A 5 -10.87 -20.60 -10.26
CA GLY A 5 -11.11 -21.71 -9.34
C GLY A 5 -10.03 -22.00 -8.31
N GLU A 6 -8.88 -21.35 -8.35
CA GLU A 6 -7.88 -21.48 -7.27
C GLU A 6 -8.42 -20.83 -5.98
N ARG A 7 -8.76 -21.68 -5.02
CA ARG A 7 -9.12 -21.26 -3.67
C ARG A 7 -7.87 -20.68 -3.01
N TRP A 8 -7.97 -19.44 -2.63
CA TRP A 8 -6.97 -18.74 -1.85
C TRP A 8 -6.64 -19.53 -0.59
N ASN A 9 -5.38 -19.84 -0.36
CA ASN A 9 -4.97 -20.52 0.87
C ASN A 9 -4.87 -19.49 2.01
N VAL A 10 -6.04 -19.07 2.48
CA VAL A 10 -6.20 -18.12 3.60
C VAL A 10 -5.62 -18.71 4.89
N GLY A 11 -5.56 -20.02 5.01
CA GLY A 11 -5.16 -20.72 6.23
C GLY A 11 -3.72 -20.51 6.68
N ARG A 12 -2.81 -20.12 5.78
CA ARG A 12 -1.39 -19.88 6.13
C ARG A 12 -1.14 -18.48 6.68
N ALA A 13 -1.83 -17.47 6.15
CA ALA A 13 -1.77 -16.11 6.66
C ALA A 13 -2.48 -15.92 8.01
N MET A 14 -3.40 -16.85 8.34
CA MET A 14 -4.19 -16.81 9.58
C MET A 14 -3.40 -17.21 10.83
N SER A 15 -2.38 -18.07 10.70
CA SER A 15 -1.72 -18.68 11.85
C SER A 15 -0.85 -17.74 12.65
N ASP A 16 -0.33 -16.67 12.04
CA ASP A 16 0.65 -15.77 12.65
C ASP A 16 0.02 -14.53 13.32
N HIS A 17 -1.22 -14.17 12.94
CA HIS A 17 -1.85 -12.93 13.43
C HIS A 17 -2.82 -13.14 14.61
N GLY A 18 -3.00 -14.35 15.10
CA GLY A 18 -3.91 -14.64 16.22
C GLY A 18 -5.38 -14.29 15.92
N LEU A 19 -5.77 -14.29 14.64
CA LEU A 19 -7.11 -13.96 14.18
C LEU A 19 -8.04 -15.17 14.36
N VAL A 20 -8.59 -15.32 15.55
CA VAL A 20 -9.58 -16.37 15.85
C VAL A 20 -10.98 -15.84 15.52
N GLY A 21 -11.75 -16.60 14.74
CA GLY A 21 -13.15 -16.25 14.43
C GLY A 21 -13.34 -15.10 13.43
N ARG A 22 -12.36 -14.85 12.56
CA ARG A 22 -12.38 -13.82 11.51
C ARG A 22 -12.33 -14.40 10.09
N ASP A 23 -12.79 -15.64 9.94
CA ASP A 23 -12.74 -16.35 8.66
C ASP A 23 -13.55 -15.68 7.57
N ASP A 24 -14.72 -15.15 7.92
CA ASP A 24 -15.62 -14.48 6.97
C ASP A 24 -15.02 -13.13 6.50
N GLU A 25 -14.46 -12.34 7.40
CA GLU A 25 -13.81 -11.07 7.06
C GLU A 25 -12.56 -11.30 6.19
N LEU A 26 -11.77 -12.31 6.50
CA LEU A 26 -10.60 -12.67 5.71
C LEU A 26 -10.99 -13.19 4.31
N ALA A 27 -12.05 -13.99 4.21
CA ALA A 27 -12.57 -14.44 2.93
C ALA A 27 -13.06 -13.27 2.05
N LEU A 28 -13.71 -12.27 2.67
CA LEU A 28 -14.16 -11.06 1.98
C LEU A 28 -12.95 -10.25 1.47
N LEU A 29 -11.94 -10.04 2.30
CA LEU A 29 -10.72 -9.33 1.91
C LEU A 29 -9.96 -10.05 0.79
N ALA A 30 -9.84 -11.38 0.88
CA ALA A 30 -9.23 -12.20 -0.16
C ALA A 30 -9.99 -12.12 -1.49
N SER A 31 -11.32 -12.11 -1.43
CA SER A 31 -12.17 -11.94 -2.62
C SER A 31 -11.97 -10.57 -3.27
N ALA A 32 -11.93 -9.50 -2.46
CA ALA A 32 -11.67 -8.14 -2.94
C ALA A 32 -10.28 -8.02 -3.60
N LEU A 33 -9.25 -8.62 -2.98
CA LEU A 33 -7.91 -8.67 -3.56
C LEU A 33 -7.90 -9.42 -4.89
N GLY A 34 -8.61 -10.53 -4.98
CA GLY A 34 -8.77 -11.30 -6.23
C GLY A 34 -9.41 -10.48 -7.35
N ALA A 35 -10.46 -9.74 -7.05
CA ALA A 35 -11.13 -8.85 -7.99
C ALA A 35 -10.22 -7.70 -8.44
N ALA A 36 -9.45 -7.11 -7.50
CA ALA A 36 -8.48 -6.06 -7.82
C ALA A 36 -7.39 -6.55 -8.77
N ARG A 37 -6.86 -7.77 -8.54
CA ARG A 37 -5.88 -8.41 -9.45
C ARG A 37 -6.47 -8.74 -10.83
N ALA A 38 -7.75 -8.98 -10.90
CA ALA A 38 -8.46 -9.16 -12.17
C ALA A 38 -8.76 -7.82 -12.89
N GLY A 39 -8.28 -6.70 -12.36
CA GLY A 39 -8.44 -5.37 -12.96
C GLY A 39 -9.71 -4.62 -12.53
N THR A 40 -10.42 -5.11 -11.51
CA THR A 40 -11.61 -4.44 -10.98
C THR A 40 -11.26 -3.72 -9.68
N SER A 41 -11.24 -2.39 -9.71
CA SER A 41 -10.97 -1.58 -8.51
C SER A 41 -11.92 -1.93 -7.37
N GLN A 42 -11.37 -2.07 -6.16
CA GLN A 42 -12.10 -2.40 -4.95
C GLN A 42 -11.86 -1.32 -3.89
N PHE A 43 -12.87 -1.03 -3.11
CA PHE A 43 -12.79 -0.22 -1.91
C PHE A 43 -13.38 -1.01 -0.75
N VAL A 44 -12.61 -1.24 0.29
CA VAL A 44 -13.04 -1.96 1.49
C VAL A 44 -12.81 -1.07 2.71
N ALA A 45 -13.86 -0.86 3.50
CA ALA A 45 -13.78 -0.13 4.77
C ALA A 45 -13.92 -1.11 5.94
N ILE A 46 -12.96 -1.09 6.86
CA ILE A 46 -12.99 -1.89 8.08
C ILE A 46 -13.33 -0.97 9.25
N HIS A 47 -14.50 -1.19 9.84
CA HIS A 47 -14.99 -0.45 11.00
C HIS A 47 -15.03 -1.33 12.24
N GLY A 48 -14.94 -0.70 13.41
CA GLY A 48 -15.04 -1.41 14.69
C GLY A 48 -14.38 -0.62 15.82
N GLU A 49 -14.58 -1.06 17.04
CA GLU A 49 -14.02 -0.45 18.24
C GLU A 49 -12.48 -0.53 18.29
N PRO A 50 -11.80 0.36 19.02
CA PRO A 50 -10.37 0.23 19.29
C PRO A 50 -10.04 -1.16 19.88
N GLY A 51 -8.96 -1.78 19.41
CA GLY A 51 -8.53 -3.10 19.91
C GLY A 51 -9.24 -4.31 19.32
N ILE A 52 -10.29 -4.15 18.50
CA ILE A 52 -11.04 -5.28 17.90
C ILE A 52 -10.26 -6.10 16.87
N GLY A 53 -9.02 -5.74 16.55
CA GLY A 53 -8.19 -6.48 15.58
C GLY A 53 -8.21 -5.96 14.14
N LYS A 54 -8.64 -4.70 13.89
CA LYS A 54 -8.62 -4.11 12.55
C LYS A 54 -7.23 -4.11 11.92
N SER A 55 -6.22 -3.74 12.72
CA SER A 55 -4.82 -3.72 12.26
C SER A 55 -4.29 -5.12 11.93
N SER A 56 -4.74 -6.12 12.67
CA SER A 56 -4.39 -7.52 12.39
C SER A 56 -5.00 -8.01 11.08
N LEU A 57 -6.25 -7.63 10.79
CA LEU A 57 -6.89 -7.91 9.49
C LEU A 57 -6.15 -7.24 8.33
N LEU A 58 -5.74 -5.98 8.50
CA LEU A 58 -4.93 -5.27 7.48
C LEU A 58 -3.55 -5.92 7.31
N GLY A 59 -2.93 -6.37 8.41
CA GLY A 59 -1.67 -7.13 8.37
C GLY A 59 -1.80 -8.41 7.56
N ALA A 60 -2.83 -9.21 7.82
CA ALA A 60 -3.10 -10.44 7.09
C ALA A 60 -3.38 -10.18 5.58
N LEU A 61 -4.14 -9.12 5.26
CA LEU A 61 -4.37 -8.71 3.88
C LEU A 61 -3.07 -8.31 3.18
N ARG A 62 -2.21 -7.56 3.88
CA ARG A 62 -0.90 -7.15 3.36
C ARG A 62 -0.04 -8.36 3.00
N GLU A 63 0.11 -9.31 3.93
CA GLU A 63 0.88 -10.54 3.67
C GLU A 63 0.30 -11.36 2.52
N LEU A 64 -1.02 -11.43 2.44
CA LEU A 64 -1.69 -12.09 1.34
C LEU A 64 -1.38 -11.40 0.00
N ALA A 65 -1.44 -10.07 -0.05
CA ALA A 65 -1.15 -9.30 -1.24
C ALA A 65 0.32 -9.45 -1.67
N GLU A 66 1.26 -9.37 -0.72
CA GLU A 66 2.69 -9.55 -0.95
C GLU A 66 3.00 -10.97 -1.47
N SER A 67 2.34 -12.01 -0.92
CA SER A 67 2.50 -13.39 -1.40
C SER A 67 2.04 -13.61 -2.84
N HIS A 68 1.24 -12.69 -3.35
CA HIS A 68 0.74 -12.67 -4.73
C HIS A 68 1.42 -11.61 -5.60
N GLU A 69 2.59 -11.13 -5.18
CA GLU A 69 3.41 -10.15 -5.92
C GLU A 69 2.66 -8.82 -6.19
N CYS A 70 1.71 -8.47 -5.33
CA CYS A 70 1.07 -7.16 -5.38
C CYS A 70 1.94 -6.11 -4.69
N LEU A 71 2.04 -4.93 -5.29
CA LEU A 71 2.60 -3.78 -4.60
C LEU A 71 1.63 -3.33 -3.51
N VAL A 72 2.09 -3.31 -2.27
CA VAL A 72 1.33 -2.82 -1.12
C VAL A 72 1.89 -1.49 -0.67
N LEU A 73 1.08 -0.46 -0.71
CA LEU A 73 1.38 0.86 -0.16
C LEU A 73 0.56 1.03 1.12
N SER A 74 1.18 1.53 2.18
CA SER A 74 0.49 1.79 3.44
C SER A 74 0.80 3.18 3.94
N GLY A 75 -0.24 3.95 4.24
CA GLY A 75 -0.12 5.26 4.84
C GLY A 75 -1.00 5.35 6.09
N ARG A 76 -0.64 6.23 7.01
CA ARG A 76 -1.37 6.47 8.24
C ARG A 76 -1.80 7.92 8.31
N ALA A 77 -3.10 8.15 8.42
CA ALA A 77 -3.62 9.49 8.70
C ALA A 77 -3.39 9.83 10.18
N THR A 78 -2.74 10.94 10.46
CA THR A 78 -2.60 11.51 11.80
C THR A 78 -3.49 12.73 11.96
N GLU A 79 -3.87 13.07 13.20
CA GLU A 79 -4.69 14.26 13.46
C GLU A 79 -3.98 15.57 13.08
N ILE A 80 -2.66 15.57 13.12
CA ILE A 80 -1.81 16.73 12.78
C ILE A 80 -1.84 17.02 11.28
N GLU A 81 -2.10 16.01 10.44
CA GLU A 81 -2.10 16.12 8.97
C GLU A 81 -3.46 16.50 8.38
N ARG A 82 -4.45 16.84 9.21
CA ARG A 82 -5.78 17.28 8.73
C ARG A 82 -5.74 18.50 7.81
N GLU A 83 -4.69 19.30 7.89
CA GLU A 83 -4.49 20.49 7.07
C GLU A 83 -3.71 20.22 5.77
N LEU A 84 -3.14 19.01 5.63
CA LEU A 84 -2.40 18.63 4.41
C LEU A 84 -3.30 17.84 3.47
N PRO A 85 -3.71 18.43 2.33
CA PRO A 85 -4.44 17.69 1.32
C PRO A 85 -3.61 16.48 0.88
N TYR A 86 -4.26 15.31 0.82
CA TYR A 86 -3.61 14.07 0.38
C TYR A 86 -2.48 13.53 1.27
N GLY A 87 -2.31 14.00 2.51
CA GLY A 87 -1.23 13.56 3.41
C GLY A 87 -1.09 12.04 3.52
N LEU A 88 -2.22 11.32 3.61
CA LEU A 88 -2.24 9.85 3.62
C LEU A 88 -1.61 9.23 2.36
N LEU A 89 -1.87 9.81 1.18
CA LEU A 89 -1.33 9.31 -0.09
C LEU A 89 0.16 9.65 -0.21
N VAL A 90 0.54 10.84 0.26
CA VAL A 90 1.95 11.26 0.31
C VAL A 90 2.74 10.32 1.22
N ASP A 91 2.25 10.04 2.44
CA ASP A 91 2.88 9.12 3.39
C ASP A 91 3.04 7.71 2.79
N ALA A 92 1.98 7.19 2.16
CA ALA A 92 2.01 5.86 1.54
C ALA A 92 3.00 5.76 0.37
N LEU A 93 3.18 6.82 -0.41
CA LEU A 93 4.04 6.84 -1.59
C LEU A 93 5.47 7.21 -1.27
N ASP A 94 5.71 8.04 -0.25
CA ASP A 94 7.05 8.55 0.07
C ASP A 94 8.02 7.41 0.41
N ALA A 95 7.61 6.46 1.24
CA ALA A 95 8.39 5.27 1.56
C ALA A 95 8.67 4.37 0.34
N TYR A 96 7.73 4.29 -0.60
CA TYR A 96 7.91 3.55 -1.84
C TYR A 96 8.91 4.25 -2.77
N LEU A 97 8.79 5.57 -2.92
CA LEU A 97 9.68 6.38 -3.74
C LEU A 97 11.12 6.37 -3.21
N GLU A 98 11.30 6.35 -1.87
CA GLU A 98 12.62 6.24 -1.25
C GLU A 98 13.31 4.91 -1.58
N ALA A 99 12.53 3.84 -1.72
CA ALA A 99 13.04 2.50 -2.04
C ALA A 99 13.24 2.25 -3.55
N LEU A 100 12.79 3.16 -4.42
CA LEU A 100 12.92 3.01 -5.87
C LEU A 100 14.38 3.14 -6.34
N ASP A 101 14.74 2.34 -7.36
CA ASP A 101 16.01 2.53 -8.07
C ASP A 101 16.05 3.95 -8.70
N PRO A 102 17.06 4.75 -8.40
CA PRO A 102 17.24 6.09 -9.00
C PRO A 102 17.16 6.12 -10.52
N LYS A 103 17.49 5.00 -11.19
CA LYS A 103 17.36 4.86 -12.65
C LYS A 103 15.91 4.92 -13.15
N VAL A 104 14.95 4.54 -12.30
CA VAL A 104 13.53 4.61 -12.64
C VAL A 104 13.09 6.07 -12.61
N LEU A 105 13.51 6.81 -11.59
CA LEU A 105 13.23 8.23 -11.43
C LEU A 105 13.93 9.08 -12.51
N GLY A 106 15.14 8.69 -12.95
CA GLY A 106 15.86 9.34 -14.03
C GLY A 106 15.21 9.21 -15.43
N ARG A 107 14.05 8.54 -15.54
CA ARG A 107 13.23 8.51 -16.77
C ARG A 107 12.23 9.66 -16.84
N LEU A 108 12.00 10.34 -15.73
CA LEU A 108 11.16 11.51 -15.65
C LEU A 108 11.89 12.72 -16.23
N ALA A 109 11.15 13.64 -16.83
CA ALA A 109 11.71 14.92 -17.23
C ALA A 109 12.10 15.72 -15.97
N PRO A 110 13.10 16.62 -16.05
CA PRO A 110 13.57 17.39 -14.89
C PRO A 110 12.47 18.21 -14.22
N ASP A 111 11.58 18.82 -15.00
CA ASP A 111 10.43 19.57 -14.52
C ASP A 111 9.40 18.69 -13.79
N GLU A 112 9.14 17.49 -14.30
CA GLU A 112 8.27 16.50 -13.63
C GLU A 112 8.87 16.05 -12.29
N LEU A 113 10.19 15.84 -12.25
CA LEU A 113 10.89 15.47 -11.02
C LEU A 113 10.86 16.60 -9.99
N ASP A 114 11.03 17.86 -10.41
CA ASP A 114 10.95 19.02 -9.53
C ASP A 114 9.54 19.21 -8.95
N GLU A 115 8.50 19.01 -9.75
CA GLU A 115 7.11 19.04 -9.27
C GLU A 115 6.86 17.95 -8.24
N LEU A 116 7.27 16.71 -8.49
CA LEU A 116 7.15 15.60 -7.54
C LEU A 116 7.98 15.86 -6.26
N ALA A 117 9.20 16.40 -6.37
CA ALA A 117 10.04 16.74 -5.24
C ALA A 117 9.45 17.86 -4.37
N SER A 118 8.54 18.68 -4.91
CA SER A 118 7.80 19.66 -4.11
C SER A 118 6.83 19.01 -3.11
N VAL A 119 6.31 17.83 -3.45
CA VAL A 119 5.32 17.08 -2.67
C VAL A 119 5.98 15.98 -1.84
N PHE A 120 6.88 15.20 -2.44
CA PHE A 120 7.51 14.04 -1.82
C PHE A 120 8.90 14.36 -1.27
N LEU A 121 9.06 14.16 0.05
CA LEU A 121 10.33 14.42 0.73
C LEU A 121 11.46 13.52 0.23
N ALA A 122 11.14 12.26 -0.08
CA ALA A 122 12.09 11.29 -0.61
C ALA A 122 12.79 11.76 -1.88
N LEU A 123 12.11 12.54 -2.73
CA LEU A 123 12.64 13.02 -4.00
C LEU A 123 13.45 14.31 -3.91
N ARG A 124 13.35 15.05 -2.81
CA ARG A 124 14.09 16.33 -2.62
C ARG A 124 15.61 16.15 -2.68
N SER A 125 16.11 15.02 -2.24
CA SER A 125 17.54 14.70 -2.29
C SER A 125 18.06 14.40 -3.69
N LEU A 126 17.18 14.07 -4.64
CA LEU A 126 17.53 13.74 -6.01
C LEU A 126 17.55 14.99 -6.91
N GLY A 127 16.60 15.90 -6.76
CA GLY A 127 16.57 17.18 -7.49
C GLY A 127 17.77 18.11 -7.17
N SER A 128 18.37 17.94 -5.98
CA SER A 128 19.57 18.73 -5.56
C SER A 128 20.90 18.24 -6.15
N ARG A 129 20.95 17.06 -6.76
CA ARG A 129 22.19 16.45 -7.24
C ARG A 129 22.63 16.91 -8.63
N ASP A 130 21.69 17.39 -9.45
CA ASP A 130 22.00 17.88 -10.81
C ASP A 130 22.30 19.39 -10.87
N ALA A 131 22.22 20.12 -9.73
CA ALA A 131 22.52 21.53 -9.65
C ALA A 131 23.96 21.83 -9.19
N ARG A 132 24.96 21.04 -9.62
CA ARG A 132 26.37 21.43 -9.49
C ARG A 132 26.97 21.72 -10.86
N PRO A 133 27.46 22.94 -11.05
CA PRO A 133 28.18 23.33 -12.25
C PRO A 133 29.49 22.59 -12.45
#